data_bbaa5ac3afdc078bd1820f2305acf33b
#
_entry.id   bbaa5ac3afdc078bd1820f2305acf33b
#
_cell.length_a   1.000
_cell.length_b   1.000
_cell.length_c   1.000
_cell.angle_alpha   90.00
_cell.angle_beta   90.00
_cell.angle_gamma   90.00
#
_symmetry.space_group_name_H-M   'P 1'
#
loop_
_entity.id
_entity.type
_entity.pdbx_description
1 polymer ?
#
loop_
_entity_poly.entity_id
_entity_poly.type
_entity_poly.pdbx_seq_one_letter_code
_entity_poly.pdbx_strand_id
1 'polypeptide(L)'
;MRKFMKLFKSLLVEPATLVLLAPMSATANEVTINDFNPAEEIAVTNSRVDGLEARMNNFEAGGFSDTTTASFSAEAILGGVSSDLDVSEAVSFDYQYQIGLTSSFTGEDTLSVTIDAAGPSGVAPADATGDDVAMSESAMFFGMDSTDDALVVDGITYTFPVGASTMMVGDSTDISAMYTGACAYGGFSDYIGDCGTGNSIGLGGVGATVAGSYAFDGGFTLAAGVSSPNTEVLGEGVDAYGIEAAYTADDYGVSLAFSDVETSTYVGLNGYYTFDFATISAGYETEDIDEGTDASAFFVGLTKEVGPGTAELGYASTDMATGLTADGTTGYLYEVSYAYPVNDALTITPGIAIVDTDAGETTTAAVKASFSF
;
A
#
# COMPACT_ATOMS: atom_id res chain seq x y z
N MET A 1 -37.86 18.91 -20.80
CA MET A 1 -36.82 19.84 -20.29
C MET A 1 -37.32 21.03 -19.46
N ARG A 2 -38.47 21.66 -19.79
CA ARG A 2 -38.94 22.84 -19.00
C ARG A 2 -39.48 22.57 -17.59
N LYS A 3 -39.82 21.34 -17.21
CA LYS A 3 -40.29 20.99 -15.84
C LYS A 3 -39.15 20.74 -14.84
N PHE A 4 -37.99 20.30 -15.32
CA PHE A 4 -36.83 20.05 -14.44
C PHE A 4 -36.13 21.34 -14.00
N MET A 5 -36.11 22.37 -14.86
CA MET A 5 -35.51 23.66 -14.50
C MET A 5 -36.28 24.48 -13.45
N LYS A 6 -37.58 24.17 -13.23
CA LYS A 6 -38.36 24.85 -12.19
C LYS A 6 -38.13 24.24 -10.79
N LEU A 7 -37.79 22.95 -10.72
CA LEU A 7 -37.48 22.28 -9.45
C LEU A 7 -36.13 22.72 -8.89
N PHE A 8 -35.13 22.95 -9.76
CA PHE A 8 -33.81 23.41 -9.35
C PHE A 8 -33.78 24.85 -8.82
N LYS A 9 -34.68 25.72 -9.32
CA LYS A 9 -34.77 27.11 -8.83
C LYS A 9 -35.44 27.23 -7.47
N SER A 10 -36.32 26.29 -7.07
CA SER A 10 -36.96 26.32 -5.74
C SER A 10 -36.05 25.75 -4.66
N LEU A 11 -35.14 24.82 -4.99
CA LEU A 11 -34.22 24.24 -4.03
C LEU A 11 -33.03 25.17 -3.65
N LEU A 12 -32.72 26.15 -4.51
CA LEU A 12 -31.59 27.08 -4.28
C LEU A 12 -31.99 28.39 -3.59
N VAL A 13 -33.30 28.67 -3.48
CA VAL A 13 -33.80 29.92 -2.89
C VAL A 13 -34.25 29.75 -1.43
N GLU A 14 -34.73 28.57 -1.06
CA GLU A 14 -35.23 28.33 0.31
C GLU A 14 -34.17 28.35 1.42
N PRO A 15 -32.91 27.88 1.26
CA PRO A 15 -31.93 28.01 2.34
C PRO A 15 -31.39 29.43 2.56
N ALA A 16 -31.48 30.31 1.55
CA ALA A 16 -30.98 31.69 1.70
C ALA A 16 -31.92 32.62 2.48
N THR A 17 -33.21 32.29 2.57
CA THR A 17 -34.18 33.09 3.30
C THR A 17 -34.28 32.73 4.79
N LEU A 18 -33.82 31.54 5.21
CA LEU A 18 -33.78 31.14 6.61
C LEU A 18 -32.61 31.77 7.39
N VAL A 19 -31.54 32.19 6.72
CA VAL A 19 -30.38 32.82 7.37
C VAL A 19 -30.62 34.31 7.69
N LEU A 20 -31.62 34.93 7.07
CA LEU A 20 -31.94 36.37 7.27
C LEU A 20 -32.97 36.65 8.41
N LEU A 21 -33.44 35.59 9.08
CA LEU A 21 -34.37 35.75 10.21
C LEU A 21 -33.78 35.36 11.57
N ALA A 22 -32.47 35.29 11.69
CA ALA A 22 -31.84 35.16 13.00
C ALA A 22 -32.03 36.49 13.77
N PRO A 23 -32.60 36.48 14.98
CA PRO A 23 -32.76 37.67 15.75
C PRO A 23 -31.38 38.20 16.16
N MET A 24 -31.02 39.33 15.63
CA MET A 24 -29.88 40.12 16.10
C MET A 24 -30.24 40.80 17.43
N SER A 25 -30.15 40.06 18.51
CA SER A 25 -30.14 40.62 19.84
C SER A 25 -29.30 39.76 20.80
N ALA A 26 -28.01 39.77 20.59
CA ALA A 26 -27.05 39.53 21.67
C ALA A 26 -26.77 40.87 22.31
N THR A 27 -27.54 41.28 23.29
CA THR A 27 -27.15 42.33 24.22
C THR A 27 -26.02 41.76 25.07
N ALA A 28 -24.78 42.13 24.75
CA ALA A 28 -23.67 41.93 25.68
C ALA A 28 -23.99 42.71 26.94
N ASN A 29 -24.31 42.06 28.03
CA ASN A 29 -24.25 42.69 29.34
C ASN A 29 -22.80 43.05 29.62
N GLU A 30 -22.50 44.31 29.76
CA GLU A 30 -21.21 44.74 30.31
C GLU A 30 -21.10 44.18 31.75
N VAL A 31 -20.30 43.14 31.91
CA VAL A 31 -19.91 42.65 33.25
C VAL A 31 -18.92 43.66 33.80
N THR A 32 -19.33 44.43 34.79
CA THR A 32 -18.44 45.36 35.49
C THR A 32 -17.46 44.57 36.37
N ILE A 33 -16.21 45.00 36.48
CA ILE A 33 -15.14 44.35 37.25
C ILE A 33 -15.53 44.08 38.73
N ASN A 34 -16.53 44.78 39.23
CA ASN A 34 -17.07 44.57 40.58
C ASN A 34 -17.92 43.32 40.75
N ASP A 35 -18.40 42.71 39.67
CA ASP A 35 -19.18 41.48 39.70
C ASP A 35 -18.34 40.22 39.47
N PHE A 36 -17.02 40.39 39.28
CA PHE A 36 -16.10 39.27 39.11
C PHE A 36 -15.83 38.60 40.43
N ASN A 37 -16.38 37.41 40.63
CA ASN A 37 -16.11 36.56 41.78
C ASN A 37 -15.13 35.45 41.36
N PRO A 38 -13.83 35.57 41.65
CA PRO A 38 -12.83 34.56 41.24
C PRO A 38 -13.15 33.16 41.74
N ALA A 39 -13.77 33.04 42.91
CA ALA A 39 -14.09 31.73 43.46
C ALA A 39 -15.22 31.03 42.70
N GLU A 40 -16.19 31.77 42.20
CA GLU A 40 -17.30 31.29 41.40
C GLU A 40 -16.84 30.87 39.99
N GLU A 41 -15.99 31.70 39.37
CA GLU A 41 -15.38 31.39 38.05
C GLU A 41 -14.47 30.16 38.11
N ILE A 42 -13.69 29.98 39.19
CA ILE A 42 -12.87 28.83 39.43
C ILE A 42 -13.75 27.60 39.64
N ALA A 43 -14.85 27.71 40.40
CA ALA A 43 -15.80 26.58 40.60
C ALA A 43 -16.46 26.15 39.27
N VAL A 44 -16.88 27.10 38.43
CA VAL A 44 -17.44 26.83 37.11
C VAL A 44 -16.41 26.19 36.19
N THR A 45 -15.17 26.70 36.20
CA THR A 45 -14.09 26.15 35.40
C THR A 45 -13.73 24.74 35.83
N ASN A 46 -13.61 24.49 37.13
CA ASN A 46 -13.34 23.15 37.66
C ASN A 46 -14.46 22.16 37.29
N SER A 47 -15.73 22.57 37.43
CA SER A 47 -16.87 21.73 37.00
C SER A 47 -16.84 21.41 35.51
N ARG A 48 -16.35 22.34 34.66
CA ARG A 48 -16.19 22.09 33.22
C ARG A 48 -15.00 21.13 32.97
N VAL A 49 -13.91 21.27 33.70
CA VAL A 49 -12.75 20.37 33.65
C VAL A 49 -13.17 18.97 34.08
N ASP A 50 -13.85 18.82 35.22
CA ASP A 50 -14.37 17.53 35.70
C ASP A 50 -15.32 16.87 34.67
N GLY A 51 -16.15 17.69 34.02
CA GLY A 51 -17.05 17.21 32.96
C GLY A 51 -16.31 16.81 31.67
N LEU A 52 -15.21 17.48 31.34
CA LEU A 52 -14.34 17.12 30.22
C LEU A 52 -13.55 15.86 30.52
N GLU A 53 -12.99 15.75 31.74
CA GLU A 53 -12.29 14.55 32.20
C GLU A 53 -13.20 13.33 32.22
N ALA A 54 -14.46 13.47 32.72
CA ALA A 54 -15.42 12.37 32.69
C ALA A 54 -15.82 11.96 31.26
N ARG A 55 -15.88 12.90 30.31
CA ARG A 55 -16.13 12.60 28.89
C ARG A 55 -14.91 11.96 28.25
N MET A 56 -13.71 12.39 28.58
CA MET A 56 -12.45 11.82 28.10
C MET A 56 -12.30 10.39 28.60
N ASN A 57 -12.51 10.14 29.92
CA ASN A 57 -12.50 8.80 30.49
C ASN A 57 -13.58 7.87 29.87
N ASN A 58 -14.77 8.40 29.52
CA ASN A 58 -15.78 7.63 28.80
C ASN A 58 -15.40 7.37 27.33
N PHE A 59 -14.65 8.27 26.73
CA PHE A 59 -14.13 8.08 25.37
C PHE A 59 -13.00 7.04 25.37
N GLU A 60 -12.11 7.12 26.36
CA GLU A 60 -11.05 6.13 26.60
C GLU A 60 -11.62 4.75 26.97
N ALA A 61 -12.69 4.68 27.76
CA ALA A 61 -13.33 3.42 28.13
C ALA A 61 -14.14 2.77 26.98
N GLY A 62 -14.49 3.53 25.95
CA GLY A 62 -15.23 3.04 24.77
C GLY A 62 -14.39 3.01 23.50
N GLY A 63 -13.17 3.53 23.52
CA GLY A 63 -12.23 3.54 22.42
C GLY A 63 -11.24 2.38 22.47
N PHE A 64 -10.46 2.21 21.42
CA PHE A 64 -9.24 1.40 21.46
C PHE A 64 -8.34 1.92 22.59
N SER A 65 -7.66 1.00 23.29
CA SER A 65 -6.76 1.38 24.40
C SER A 65 -5.67 2.34 23.92
N ASP A 66 -5.05 3.10 24.82
CA ASP A 66 -3.90 3.97 24.52
C ASP A 66 -2.73 3.24 23.82
N THR A 67 -2.76 1.91 23.83
CA THR A 67 -1.77 1.02 23.22
C THR A 67 -2.16 0.52 21.83
N THR A 68 -3.38 0.80 21.33
CA THR A 68 -3.84 0.34 20.01
C THR A 68 -4.22 1.51 19.14
N THR A 69 -3.60 1.61 17.97
CA THR A 69 -3.93 2.55 16.91
C THR A 69 -4.60 1.82 15.74
N ALA A 70 -5.46 2.51 15.04
CA ALA A 70 -6.06 2.02 13.80
C ALA A 70 -5.70 2.97 12.66
N SER A 71 -5.38 2.41 11.52
CA SER A 71 -5.17 3.12 10.26
C SER A 71 -6.10 2.57 9.19
N PHE A 72 -6.45 3.40 8.24
CA PHE A 72 -7.29 3.01 7.11
C PHE A 72 -6.63 3.50 5.82
N SER A 73 -6.55 2.63 4.84
CA SER A 73 -6.20 2.98 3.48
C SER A 73 -7.25 2.42 2.53
N ALA A 74 -7.45 3.10 1.41
CA ALA A 74 -8.30 2.61 0.34
C ALA A 74 -7.72 3.03 -1.00
N GLU A 75 -7.82 2.16 -1.98
CA GLU A 75 -7.49 2.45 -3.36
C GLU A 75 -8.69 2.19 -4.25
N ALA A 76 -8.87 3.04 -5.24
CA ALA A 76 -9.88 2.88 -6.27
C ALA A 76 -9.23 3.16 -7.62
N ILE A 77 -9.44 2.29 -8.59
CA ILE A 77 -8.83 2.38 -9.91
C ILE A 77 -9.94 2.38 -10.96
N LEU A 78 -9.88 3.36 -11.84
CA LEU A 78 -10.71 3.42 -13.05
C LEU A 78 -9.77 3.35 -14.24
N GLY A 79 -9.82 2.28 -15.01
CA GLY A 79 -8.91 2.05 -16.12
C GLY A 79 -9.51 1.26 -17.25
N GLY A 80 -8.80 1.27 -18.37
CA GLY A 80 -9.12 0.47 -19.55
C GLY A 80 -7.86 -0.16 -20.13
N VAL A 81 -8.04 -1.31 -20.72
CA VAL A 81 -7.00 -2.12 -21.36
C VAL A 81 -7.28 -2.19 -22.85
N SER A 82 -6.24 -2.09 -23.66
CA SER A 82 -6.24 -2.41 -25.09
C SER A 82 -5.12 -3.39 -25.37
N SER A 83 -5.42 -4.51 -26.01
CA SER A 83 -4.46 -5.60 -26.18
C SER A 83 -4.58 -6.27 -27.54
N ASP A 84 -3.44 -6.71 -28.07
CA ASP A 84 -3.39 -7.59 -29.26
C ASP A 84 -3.79 -9.05 -28.91
N LEU A 85 -3.92 -9.35 -27.62
CA LEU A 85 -4.37 -10.65 -27.11
C LEU A 85 -5.91 -10.70 -27.08
N ASP A 86 -6.48 -11.89 -27.01
CA ASP A 86 -7.93 -12.10 -26.91
C ASP A 86 -8.40 -11.83 -25.46
N VAL A 87 -8.34 -10.57 -25.04
CA VAL A 87 -8.72 -10.11 -23.71
C VAL A 87 -9.91 -9.16 -23.80
N SER A 88 -10.62 -8.96 -22.69
CA SER A 88 -11.75 -8.03 -22.64
C SER A 88 -11.25 -6.58 -22.60
N GLU A 89 -11.34 -5.89 -23.72
CA GLU A 89 -11.09 -4.44 -23.81
C GLU A 89 -12.23 -3.64 -23.16
N ALA A 90 -12.32 -3.66 -21.84
CA ALA A 90 -13.34 -2.94 -21.09
C ALA A 90 -12.71 -1.87 -20.20
N VAL A 91 -13.49 -0.83 -19.89
CA VAL A 91 -13.17 0.08 -18.80
C VAL A 91 -13.75 -0.53 -17.52
N SER A 92 -12.88 -0.84 -16.56
CA SER A 92 -13.26 -1.39 -15.26
C SER A 92 -13.08 -0.36 -14.15
N PHE A 93 -13.76 -0.60 -13.06
CA PHE A 93 -13.58 0.09 -11.78
C PHE A 93 -13.37 -0.96 -10.72
N ASP A 94 -12.21 -0.92 -10.09
CA ASP A 94 -11.78 -1.83 -9.04
C ASP A 94 -11.47 -1.04 -7.78
N TYR A 95 -11.60 -1.67 -6.61
CA TYR A 95 -11.25 -1.04 -5.35
C TYR A 95 -10.70 -2.07 -4.37
N GLN A 96 -9.86 -1.59 -3.47
CA GLN A 96 -9.45 -2.30 -2.27
C GLN A 96 -9.40 -1.35 -1.09
N TYR A 97 -9.53 -1.90 0.11
CA TYR A 97 -9.42 -1.14 1.32
C TYR A 97 -8.83 -1.99 2.43
N GLN A 98 -7.99 -1.37 3.26
CA GLN A 98 -7.24 -2.05 4.31
C GLN A 98 -7.45 -1.34 5.65
N ILE A 99 -7.60 -2.15 6.72
CA ILE A 99 -7.58 -1.72 8.11
C ILE A 99 -6.31 -2.26 8.76
N GLY A 100 -5.43 -1.37 9.20
CA GLY A 100 -4.29 -1.72 10.04
C GLY A 100 -4.61 -1.49 11.51
N LEU A 101 -4.41 -2.50 12.35
CA LEU A 101 -4.50 -2.40 13.81
C LEU A 101 -3.12 -2.65 14.38
N THR A 102 -2.59 -1.68 15.12
CA THR A 102 -1.26 -1.76 15.71
C THR A 102 -1.33 -1.56 17.22
N SER A 103 -0.80 -2.51 17.99
CA SER A 103 -0.77 -2.49 19.46
C SER A 103 0.63 -2.73 19.99
N SER A 104 0.96 -2.11 21.11
CA SER A 104 2.18 -2.40 21.86
C SER A 104 1.82 -2.82 23.29
N PHE A 105 2.52 -3.81 23.83
CA PHE A 105 2.34 -4.30 25.20
C PHE A 105 3.42 -3.81 26.16
N THR A 106 4.61 -3.54 25.62
CA THR A 106 5.78 -3.13 26.41
C THR A 106 6.25 -1.72 26.09
N GLY A 107 5.76 -1.13 24.99
CA GLY A 107 6.21 0.15 24.44
C GLY A 107 7.41 0.01 23.49
N GLU A 108 8.02 -1.17 23.39
CA GLU A 108 9.14 -1.48 22.49
C GLU A 108 8.79 -2.59 21.48
N ASP A 109 7.62 -3.20 21.62
CA ASP A 109 7.09 -4.26 20.78
C ASP A 109 5.92 -3.76 19.91
N THR A 110 5.57 -4.50 18.89
CA THR A 110 4.46 -4.17 18.01
C THR A 110 3.72 -5.44 17.59
N LEU A 111 2.45 -5.52 17.93
CA LEU A 111 1.51 -6.45 17.31
C LEU A 111 0.76 -5.71 16.21
N SER A 112 0.86 -6.18 14.98
CA SER A 112 0.11 -5.66 13.84
C SER A 112 -0.87 -6.72 13.34
N VAL A 113 -2.09 -6.30 13.03
CA VAL A 113 -3.11 -7.10 12.35
C VAL A 113 -3.62 -6.30 11.17
N THR A 114 -3.55 -6.87 9.99
CA THR A 114 -4.06 -6.29 8.76
C THR A 114 -5.33 -7.02 8.32
N ILE A 115 -6.35 -6.27 7.95
CA ILE A 115 -7.65 -6.77 7.49
C ILE A 115 -7.98 -6.06 6.19
N ASP A 116 -8.18 -6.84 5.14
CA ASP A 116 -8.46 -6.33 3.81
C ASP A 116 -9.87 -6.64 3.34
N ALA A 117 -10.36 -5.79 2.45
CA ALA A 117 -11.51 -6.06 1.61
C ALA A 117 -11.27 -5.46 0.23
N ALA A 118 -11.56 -6.23 -0.79
CA ALA A 118 -11.48 -5.79 -2.18
C ALA A 118 -12.73 -6.21 -2.94
N GLY A 119 -12.97 -5.54 -4.05
CA GLY A 119 -14.06 -5.86 -4.94
C GLY A 119 -14.01 -7.32 -5.41
N PRO A 120 -15.09 -7.82 -5.99
CA PRO A 120 -15.07 -9.14 -6.59
C PRO A 120 -13.94 -9.17 -7.60
N SER A 121 -13.12 -10.22 -7.55
CA SER A 121 -12.19 -10.53 -8.62
C SER A 121 -12.99 -10.42 -9.91
N GLY A 122 -12.68 -9.40 -10.71
CA GLY A 122 -13.52 -9.05 -11.84
C GLY A 122 -13.88 -10.29 -12.63
N VAL A 123 -15.05 -10.82 -12.33
CA VAL A 123 -15.68 -11.81 -13.19
C VAL A 123 -16.10 -10.97 -14.39
N ALA A 124 -15.22 -10.90 -15.38
CA ALA A 124 -15.70 -10.53 -16.69
C ALA A 124 -16.94 -11.41 -16.92
N PRO A 125 -18.05 -10.83 -17.37
CA PRO A 125 -19.27 -11.61 -17.59
C PRO A 125 -18.84 -12.86 -18.38
N ALA A 126 -19.16 -14.02 -17.87
CA ALA A 126 -18.84 -15.29 -18.49
C ALA A 126 -19.02 -15.13 -19.99
N ASP A 127 -17.99 -15.45 -20.76
CA ASP A 127 -18.13 -15.41 -22.19
C ASP A 127 -19.29 -16.31 -22.61
N ALA A 128 -19.72 -16.23 -23.88
CA ALA A 128 -20.84 -17.01 -24.39
C ALA A 128 -20.60 -18.53 -24.30
N THR A 129 -19.43 -18.98 -23.87
CA THR A 129 -19.02 -20.38 -23.69
C THR A 129 -19.14 -20.83 -22.24
N GLY A 130 -19.30 -19.92 -21.26
CA GLY A 130 -19.51 -20.22 -19.85
C GLY A 130 -18.21 -20.58 -19.11
N ASP A 131 -17.05 -20.28 -19.67
CA ASP A 131 -15.78 -20.36 -18.97
C ASP A 131 -15.66 -19.15 -18.01
N ASP A 132 -15.33 -19.43 -16.76
CA ASP A 132 -15.02 -18.41 -15.76
C ASP A 132 -13.78 -17.65 -16.24
N VAL A 133 -13.97 -16.39 -16.66
CA VAL A 133 -12.87 -15.55 -17.08
C VAL A 133 -12.20 -15.01 -15.83
N ALA A 134 -10.92 -15.26 -15.71
CA ALA A 134 -10.07 -14.76 -14.64
C ALA A 134 -10.21 -13.24 -14.43
N MET A 135 -9.79 -12.77 -13.26
CA MET A 135 -9.76 -11.37 -12.76
C MET A 135 -9.76 -10.31 -13.86
N SER A 136 -10.38 -9.16 -13.63
CA SER A 136 -10.27 -8.07 -14.59
C SER A 136 -8.79 -7.78 -14.84
N GLU A 137 -8.39 -7.63 -16.08
CA GLU A 137 -7.01 -7.33 -16.48
C GLU A 137 -6.43 -6.14 -15.70
N SER A 138 -7.28 -5.17 -15.37
CA SER A 138 -6.88 -4.01 -14.56
C SER A 138 -6.61 -4.38 -13.10
N ALA A 139 -7.37 -5.27 -12.48
CA ALA A 139 -7.11 -5.71 -11.10
C ALA A 139 -5.78 -6.47 -11.00
N MET A 140 -5.49 -7.37 -11.94
CA MET A 140 -4.19 -8.04 -12.03
C MET A 140 -3.04 -7.06 -12.27
N PHE A 141 -3.26 -6.07 -13.13
CA PHE A 141 -2.26 -5.07 -13.47
C PHE A 141 -1.80 -4.22 -12.28
N PHE A 142 -2.69 -3.99 -11.32
CA PHE A 142 -2.42 -3.16 -10.14
C PHE A 142 -2.22 -3.98 -8.85
N GLY A 143 -2.11 -5.30 -8.93
CA GLY A 143 -1.92 -6.17 -7.76
C GLY A 143 -3.05 -6.05 -6.72
N MET A 144 -4.28 -5.79 -7.17
CA MET A 144 -5.41 -5.64 -6.24
C MET A 144 -5.84 -6.99 -5.69
N ASP A 145 -6.08 -7.04 -4.40
CA ASP A 145 -6.66 -8.19 -3.75
C ASP A 145 -8.04 -8.52 -4.30
N SER A 146 -8.45 -9.76 -4.11
CA SER A 146 -9.76 -10.26 -4.46
C SER A 146 -10.36 -11.00 -3.28
N THR A 147 -11.28 -10.35 -2.58
CA THR A 147 -11.92 -10.92 -1.39
C THR A 147 -13.42 -11.12 -1.54
N ASP A 148 -13.98 -10.91 -2.75
CA ASP A 148 -15.43 -10.96 -3.01
C ASP A 148 -16.24 -10.07 -2.04
N ASP A 149 -15.77 -8.85 -1.78
CA ASP A 149 -16.33 -7.90 -0.80
C ASP A 149 -16.29 -8.41 0.66
N ALA A 150 -15.61 -9.50 0.96
CA ALA A 150 -15.47 -10.00 2.32
C ALA A 150 -14.30 -9.35 3.05
N LEU A 151 -14.45 -9.13 4.36
CA LEU A 151 -13.34 -8.79 5.23
C LEU A 151 -12.53 -10.06 5.53
N VAL A 152 -11.26 -10.06 5.17
CA VAL A 152 -10.32 -11.16 5.42
C VAL A 152 -9.15 -10.66 6.24
N VAL A 153 -8.58 -11.52 7.07
CA VAL A 153 -7.32 -11.21 7.75
C VAL A 153 -6.21 -11.45 6.73
N ASP A 154 -5.51 -10.39 6.40
CA ASP A 154 -4.39 -10.39 5.46
C ASP A 154 -3.05 -10.72 6.15
N GLY A 155 -2.87 -10.29 7.40
CA GLY A 155 -1.66 -10.61 8.15
C GLY A 155 -1.77 -10.37 9.63
N ILE A 156 -0.98 -11.14 10.38
CA ILE A 156 -0.74 -10.92 11.80
C ILE A 156 0.75 -11.08 12.09
N THR A 157 1.37 -10.03 12.62
CA THR A 157 2.80 -10.02 12.97
C THR A 157 3.02 -9.52 14.38
N TYR A 158 3.98 -10.12 15.09
CA TYR A 158 4.47 -9.61 16.35
C TYR A 158 5.97 -9.38 16.25
N THR A 159 6.35 -8.13 16.37
CA THR A 159 7.74 -7.65 16.28
C THR A 159 8.22 -7.18 17.65
N PHE A 160 9.38 -7.62 18.08
CA PHE A 160 9.92 -7.31 19.41
C PHE A 160 11.45 -7.26 19.42
N PRO A 161 12.07 -6.45 20.31
CA PRO A 161 13.51 -6.36 20.43
C PRO A 161 14.11 -7.56 21.16
N VAL A 162 15.25 -8.05 20.67
CA VAL A 162 16.09 -9.04 21.35
C VAL A 162 17.54 -8.51 21.37
N GLY A 163 17.91 -7.86 22.45
CA GLY A 163 19.17 -7.13 22.53
C GLY A 163 19.22 -5.97 21.56
N ALA A 164 20.11 -6.00 20.59
CA ALA A 164 20.20 -4.98 19.53
C ALA A 164 19.54 -5.42 18.21
N SER A 165 18.93 -6.61 18.19
CA SER A 165 18.20 -7.13 17.02
C SER A 165 16.70 -6.91 17.20
N THR A 166 15.99 -6.81 16.09
CA THR A 166 14.53 -6.87 16.04
C THR A 166 14.13 -8.25 15.51
N MET A 167 13.21 -8.91 16.20
CA MET A 167 12.67 -10.23 15.82
C MET A 167 11.21 -10.10 15.46
N MET A 168 10.75 -10.90 14.51
CA MET A 168 9.36 -11.00 14.09
C MET A 168 8.92 -12.45 14.05
N VAL A 169 7.70 -12.69 14.50
CA VAL A 169 6.94 -13.91 14.26
C VAL A 169 5.57 -13.51 13.72
N GLY A 170 5.04 -14.25 12.77
CA GLY A 170 3.76 -13.89 12.14
C GLY A 170 3.17 -15.02 11.35
N ASP A 171 1.98 -14.76 10.82
CA ASP A 171 1.26 -15.57 9.85
C ASP A 171 0.66 -14.67 8.78
N SER A 172 0.44 -15.20 7.58
CA SER A 172 0.07 -14.42 6.39
C SER A 172 1.05 -13.25 6.15
N THR A 173 2.34 -13.54 6.25
CA THR A 173 3.46 -12.61 6.04
C THR A 173 4.67 -13.39 5.55
N ASP A 174 5.74 -12.70 5.20
CA ASP A 174 7.00 -13.32 4.80
C ASP A 174 8.22 -12.61 5.42
N ILE A 175 9.41 -13.09 5.10
CA ILE A 175 10.67 -12.58 5.65
C ILE A 175 10.93 -11.13 5.23
N SER A 176 10.41 -10.70 4.07
CA SER A 176 10.64 -9.37 3.51
C SER A 176 10.11 -8.25 4.38
N ALA A 177 9.13 -8.55 5.26
CA ALA A 177 8.67 -7.61 6.28
C ALA A 177 9.79 -7.10 7.22
N MET A 178 10.92 -7.81 7.26
CA MET A 178 12.11 -7.43 8.04
C MET A 178 13.24 -6.85 7.18
N TYR A 179 13.07 -6.80 5.85
CA TYR A 179 14.06 -6.25 4.92
C TYR A 179 13.99 -4.72 4.87
N THR A 180 15.10 -4.11 4.53
CA THR A 180 15.18 -2.65 4.34
C THR A 180 14.87 -2.27 2.90
N GLY A 181 15.34 -3.06 1.94
CA GLY A 181 15.27 -2.75 0.53
C GLY A 181 16.09 -1.50 0.13
N ALA A 182 16.22 -1.27 -1.16
CA ALA A 182 16.82 -0.05 -1.70
C ALA A 182 16.19 0.34 -3.03
N CYS A 183 14.86 0.29 -3.12
CA CYS A 183 14.08 0.80 -4.25
C CYS A 183 13.40 2.10 -3.84
N ALA A 184 13.60 3.17 -4.61
CA ALA A 184 12.96 4.47 -4.39
C ALA A 184 11.96 4.80 -5.51
N TYR A 185 11.54 3.82 -6.28
CA TYR A 185 10.54 3.92 -7.33
C TYR A 185 9.21 3.34 -6.83
N GLY A 186 8.15 4.13 -6.88
CA GLY A 186 6.85 3.74 -6.34
C GLY A 186 6.03 2.83 -7.26
N GLY A 187 6.29 2.90 -8.58
CA GLY A 187 5.57 2.13 -9.57
C GLY A 187 4.13 2.60 -9.84
N PHE A 188 3.68 2.43 -11.09
CA PHE A 188 2.28 2.61 -11.44
C PHE A 188 1.54 1.28 -11.46
N SER A 189 2.18 0.25 -11.97
CA SER A 189 1.69 -1.13 -11.98
C SER A 189 2.40 -1.98 -10.93
N ASP A 190 1.85 -3.16 -10.67
CA ASP A 190 2.44 -4.15 -9.77
C ASP A 190 3.23 -5.26 -10.51
N TYR A 191 3.40 -5.14 -11.81
CA TYR A 191 4.05 -6.19 -12.59
C TYR A 191 5.52 -6.41 -12.26
N ILE A 192 6.22 -5.36 -11.80
CA ILE A 192 7.61 -5.46 -11.40
C ILE A 192 7.81 -4.70 -10.11
N GLY A 193 7.61 -5.40 -9.00
CA GLY A 193 7.83 -4.89 -7.66
C GLY A 193 9.31 -4.71 -7.32
N ASP A 194 9.59 -3.89 -6.32
CA ASP A 194 10.91 -3.71 -5.71
C ASP A 194 12.06 -3.48 -6.69
N CYS A 195 11.83 -2.65 -7.71
CA CYS A 195 12.80 -2.39 -8.77
C CYS A 195 13.26 -3.66 -9.51
N GLY A 196 12.33 -4.59 -9.78
CA GLY A 196 12.63 -5.84 -10.49
C GLY A 196 13.33 -6.90 -9.66
N THR A 197 13.28 -6.79 -8.35
CA THR A 197 13.88 -7.76 -7.40
C THR A 197 12.82 -8.36 -6.45
N GLY A 198 11.56 -8.37 -6.88
CA GLY A 198 10.41 -8.75 -6.04
C GLY A 198 10.47 -10.19 -5.55
N ASN A 199 11.04 -11.13 -6.30
CA ASN A 199 11.12 -12.53 -5.87
C ASN A 199 12.20 -12.75 -4.80
N SER A 200 13.34 -12.10 -4.88
CA SER A 200 14.39 -12.20 -3.85
C SER A 200 14.07 -11.39 -2.60
N ILE A 201 13.35 -10.28 -2.74
CA ILE A 201 12.96 -9.42 -1.63
C ILE A 201 11.59 -9.80 -1.10
N GLY A 202 10.59 -10.07 -1.95
CA GLY A 202 9.22 -10.39 -1.55
C GLY A 202 8.96 -11.84 -1.21
N LEU A 203 9.86 -12.75 -1.56
CA LEU A 203 9.85 -14.18 -1.20
C LEU A 203 8.56 -14.97 -1.44
N GLY A 204 7.59 -14.49 -2.17
CA GLY A 204 6.41 -15.24 -2.65
C GLY A 204 5.70 -16.19 -1.68
N GLY A 205 6.09 -16.24 -0.43
CA GLY A 205 5.64 -17.21 0.57
C GLY A 205 4.90 -16.54 1.70
N VAL A 206 3.62 -16.27 1.50
CA VAL A 206 2.73 -15.79 2.55
C VAL A 206 2.37 -16.93 3.48
N GLY A 207 2.74 -16.86 4.75
CA GLY A 207 2.42 -17.90 5.72
C GLY A 207 3.09 -17.69 7.07
N ALA A 208 3.30 -18.80 7.79
CA ALA A 208 3.96 -18.77 9.08
C ALA A 208 5.43 -18.36 8.92
N THR A 209 5.84 -17.27 9.58
CA THR A 209 7.16 -16.65 9.39
C THR A 209 7.86 -16.41 10.72
N VAL A 210 9.17 -16.66 10.74
CA VAL A 210 10.10 -16.26 11.79
C VAL A 210 11.27 -15.55 11.14
N ALA A 211 11.45 -14.27 11.45
CA ALA A 211 12.51 -13.46 10.86
C ALA A 211 13.15 -12.53 11.89
N GLY A 212 14.28 -11.95 11.55
CA GLY A 212 14.93 -10.95 12.36
C GLY A 212 15.84 -10.06 11.57
N SER A 213 16.05 -8.84 12.08
CA SER A 213 16.96 -7.87 11.49
C SER A 213 17.89 -7.26 12.54
N TYR A 214 19.01 -6.75 12.06
CA TYR A 214 19.98 -6.01 12.85
C TYR A 214 20.44 -4.76 12.09
N ALA A 215 20.27 -3.61 12.70
CA ALA A 215 20.77 -2.34 12.18
C ALA A 215 22.14 -2.03 12.81
N PHE A 216 23.17 -1.94 11.99
CA PHE A 216 24.51 -1.55 12.41
C PHE A 216 24.65 -0.01 12.42
N ASP A 217 25.60 0.48 13.21
CA ASP A 217 25.98 1.87 13.10
C ASP A 217 26.50 2.18 11.68
N GLY A 218 26.07 3.30 11.09
CA GLY A 218 26.55 3.76 9.79
C GLY A 218 25.71 3.32 8.60
N GLY A 219 24.45 2.90 8.79
CA GLY A 219 23.48 2.69 7.72
C GLY A 219 23.42 1.28 7.13
N PHE A 220 24.18 0.34 7.66
CA PHE A 220 24.06 -1.08 7.28
C PHE A 220 22.93 -1.77 8.04
N THR A 221 22.18 -2.62 7.33
CA THR A 221 21.21 -3.55 7.90
C THR A 221 21.45 -4.96 7.39
N LEU A 222 21.13 -5.94 8.20
CA LEU A 222 21.15 -7.35 7.86
C LEU A 222 19.86 -7.97 8.37
N ALA A 223 19.12 -8.67 7.52
CA ALA A 223 17.91 -9.39 7.90
C ALA A 223 17.95 -10.82 7.35
N ALA A 224 17.32 -11.74 8.06
CA ALA A 224 17.19 -13.13 7.64
C ALA A 224 16.01 -13.80 8.32
N GLY A 225 15.49 -14.86 7.70
CA GLY A 225 14.39 -15.62 8.28
C GLY A 225 14.00 -16.85 7.48
N VAL A 226 12.89 -17.43 7.90
CA VAL A 226 12.22 -18.57 7.26
C VAL A 226 10.73 -18.28 7.24
N SER A 227 10.08 -18.59 6.11
CA SER A 227 8.63 -18.56 5.93
C SER A 227 8.14 -19.91 5.41
N SER A 228 6.93 -20.27 5.74
CA SER A 228 6.29 -21.47 5.22
C SER A 228 4.83 -21.16 4.87
N PRO A 229 4.38 -21.44 3.64
CA PRO A 229 2.99 -21.24 3.23
C PRO A 229 2.00 -22.17 3.93
N ASN A 230 2.51 -23.18 4.63
CA ASN A 230 1.72 -24.04 5.50
C ASN A 230 2.03 -23.74 6.98
N THR A 231 1.29 -24.32 7.91
CA THR A 231 1.50 -24.12 9.36
C THR A 231 2.69 -24.89 9.93
N GLU A 232 3.43 -25.64 9.10
CA GLU A 232 4.56 -26.47 9.51
C GLU A 232 5.88 -25.79 9.12
N VAL A 233 6.34 -24.85 9.91
CA VAL A 233 7.65 -24.20 9.72
C VAL A 233 8.77 -25.24 9.94
N LEU A 234 9.67 -25.37 8.97
CA LEU A 234 10.74 -26.37 8.92
C LEU A 234 10.23 -27.83 8.86
N GLY A 235 9.12 -28.04 8.15
CA GLY A 235 8.47 -29.34 7.95
C GLY A 235 8.72 -29.96 6.56
N GLU A 236 7.86 -30.91 6.20
CA GLU A 236 7.79 -31.48 4.84
C GLU A 236 6.87 -30.60 3.96
N GLY A 237 7.29 -29.40 3.63
CA GLY A 237 6.54 -28.45 2.83
C GLY A 237 7.47 -27.49 2.11
N VAL A 238 6.90 -26.62 1.30
CA VAL A 238 7.66 -25.55 0.65
C VAL A 238 8.04 -24.53 1.71
N ASP A 239 9.27 -24.55 2.16
CA ASP A 239 9.82 -23.52 3.04
C ASP A 239 10.63 -22.50 2.22
N ALA A 240 10.51 -21.24 2.56
CA ALA A 240 11.32 -20.17 1.99
C ALA A 240 12.37 -19.71 3.00
N TYR A 241 13.59 -19.55 2.55
CA TYR A 241 14.70 -19.02 3.34
C TYR A 241 15.21 -17.75 2.67
N GLY A 242 15.46 -16.71 3.45
CA GLY A 242 15.93 -15.47 2.89
C GLY A 242 16.94 -14.74 3.77
N ILE A 243 17.79 -13.98 3.13
CA ILE A 243 18.74 -13.07 3.76
C ILE A 243 18.89 -11.81 2.90
N GLU A 244 18.89 -10.66 3.53
CA GLU A 244 19.16 -9.38 2.92
C GLU A 244 20.29 -8.67 3.65
N ALA A 245 21.15 -7.98 2.88
CA ALA A 245 22.11 -6.99 3.36
C ALA A 245 21.87 -5.68 2.63
N ALA A 246 21.51 -4.63 3.35
CA ALA A 246 21.26 -3.32 2.78
C ALA A 246 22.18 -2.26 3.38
N TYR A 247 22.43 -1.22 2.62
CA TYR A 247 23.11 0.00 3.05
C TYR A 247 22.33 1.22 2.59
N THR A 248 22.01 2.11 3.51
CA THR A 248 21.30 3.36 3.24
C THR A 248 22.14 4.55 3.70
N ALA A 249 22.33 5.52 2.82
CA ALA A 249 22.93 6.83 3.07
C ALA A 249 21.93 7.94 2.70
N ASP A 250 22.31 9.21 2.88
CA ASP A 250 21.41 10.35 2.64
C ASP A 250 20.92 10.39 1.19
N ASP A 251 21.78 10.12 0.21
CA ASP A 251 21.46 10.29 -1.21
C ASP A 251 21.39 8.96 -1.98
N TYR A 252 21.70 7.83 -1.37
CA TYR A 252 21.67 6.54 -2.05
C TYR A 252 21.43 5.36 -1.12
N GLY A 253 20.90 4.30 -1.68
CA GLY A 253 20.78 3.00 -1.04
C GLY A 253 21.18 1.87 -1.99
N VAL A 254 21.60 0.76 -1.42
CA VAL A 254 21.84 -0.49 -2.15
C VAL A 254 21.43 -1.66 -1.28
N SER A 255 20.75 -2.66 -1.86
CA SER A 255 20.35 -3.90 -1.20
C SER A 255 20.75 -5.10 -2.06
N LEU A 256 21.20 -6.14 -1.39
CA LEU A 256 21.48 -7.46 -1.96
C LEU A 256 20.67 -8.48 -1.17
N ALA A 257 19.75 -9.16 -1.83
CA ALA A 257 18.93 -10.20 -1.26
C ALA A 257 19.21 -11.56 -1.92
N PHE A 258 19.09 -12.59 -1.12
CA PHE A 258 19.12 -13.99 -1.54
C PHE A 258 17.91 -14.68 -0.94
N SER A 259 17.19 -15.46 -1.74
CA SER A 259 16.10 -16.29 -1.28
C SER A 259 16.13 -17.67 -1.95
N ASP A 260 15.66 -18.65 -1.23
CA ASP A 260 15.52 -20.04 -1.67
C ASP A 260 14.10 -20.47 -1.33
N VAL A 261 13.34 -20.90 -2.32
CA VAL A 261 11.95 -21.36 -2.22
C VAL A 261 11.83 -22.73 -2.88
N GLU A 262 12.36 -23.75 -2.24
CA GLU A 262 12.32 -25.18 -2.58
C GLU A 262 12.67 -25.53 -4.06
N THR A 263 12.07 -24.84 -5.03
CA THR A 263 12.21 -25.11 -6.49
C THR A 263 13.02 -24.05 -7.23
N SER A 264 13.25 -22.92 -6.61
CA SER A 264 13.95 -21.77 -7.22
C SER A 264 14.79 -21.03 -6.21
N THR A 265 15.95 -20.60 -6.66
CA THR A 265 16.85 -19.73 -5.89
C THR A 265 16.93 -18.37 -6.57
N TYR A 266 16.75 -17.30 -5.81
CA TYR A 266 16.77 -15.93 -6.31
C TYR A 266 17.94 -15.14 -5.72
N VAL A 267 18.56 -14.31 -6.55
CA VAL A 267 19.56 -13.32 -6.12
C VAL A 267 19.20 -11.98 -6.73
N GLY A 268 18.84 -11.02 -5.89
CA GLY A 268 18.45 -9.68 -6.30
C GLY A 268 19.43 -8.61 -5.79
N LEU A 269 19.75 -7.67 -6.63
CA LEU A 269 20.50 -6.47 -6.32
C LEU A 269 19.70 -5.27 -6.78
N ASN A 270 19.32 -4.39 -5.87
CA ASN A 270 18.69 -3.13 -6.21
C ASN A 270 19.39 -1.94 -5.55
N GLY A 271 19.10 -0.76 -6.04
CA GLY A 271 19.62 0.47 -5.46
C GLY A 271 19.03 1.71 -6.10
N TYR A 272 19.19 2.82 -5.40
CA TYR A 272 18.83 4.14 -5.90
C TYR A 272 19.95 5.16 -5.64
N TYR A 273 19.90 6.22 -6.43
CA TYR A 273 20.70 7.42 -6.21
C TYR A 273 19.84 8.68 -6.46
N THR A 274 19.84 9.60 -5.49
CA THR A 274 19.13 10.86 -5.55
C THR A 274 20.07 11.96 -6.03
N PHE A 275 19.83 12.44 -7.25
CA PHE A 275 20.50 13.61 -7.83
C PHE A 275 19.69 14.87 -7.52
N ASP A 276 20.28 16.04 -7.70
CA ASP A 276 19.57 17.33 -7.53
C ASP A 276 18.33 17.47 -8.42
N PHE A 277 18.24 16.71 -9.52
CA PHE A 277 17.15 16.82 -10.49
C PHE A 277 16.14 15.67 -10.47
N ALA A 278 16.50 14.51 -9.96
CA ALA A 278 15.63 13.32 -9.90
C ALA A 278 16.31 12.20 -9.10
N THR A 279 15.54 11.22 -8.65
CA THR A 279 16.04 9.93 -8.13
C THR A 279 16.00 8.89 -9.25
N ILE A 280 17.07 8.15 -9.40
CA ILE A 280 17.15 7.00 -10.30
C ILE A 280 17.25 5.74 -9.45
N SER A 281 16.36 4.78 -9.71
CA SER A 281 16.38 3.44 -9.12
C SER A 281 16.68 2.41 -10.19
N ALA A 282 17.38 1.35 -9.82
CA ALA A 282 17.65 0.22 -10.71
C ALA A 282 17.71 -1.08 -9.91
N GLY A 283 17.38 -2.18 -10.57
CA GLY A 283 17.48 -3.50 -9.99
C GLY A 283 17.76 -4.57 -11.03
N TYR A 284 18.32 -5.66 -10.56
CA TYR A 284 18.58 -6.85 -11.34
C TYR A 284 18.40 -8.08 -10.45
N GLU A 285 17.66 -9.06 -10.95
CA GLU A 285 17.42 -10.32 -10.26
C GLU A 285 17.72 -11.49 -11.18
N THR A 286 18.20 -12.57 -10.60
CA THR A 286 18.36 -13.86 -11.28
C THR A 286 17.58 -14.94 -10.54
N GLU A 287 16.98 -15.84 -11.30
CA GLU A 287 16.33 -17.04 -10.84
C GLU A 287 17.07 -18.25 -11.39
N ASP A 288 17.43 -19.18 -10.51
CA ASP A 288 17.97 -20.51 -10.82
C ASP A 288 16.89 -21.52 -10.47
N ILE A 289 16.37 -22.24 -11.44
CA ILE A 289 15.25 -23.18 -11.31
C ILE A 289 15.80 -24.61 -11.39
N ASP A 290 15.61 -25.41 -10.35
CA ASP A 290 16.17 -26.77 -10.18
C ASP A 290 15.98 -27.71 -11.38
N GLU A 291 14.85 -27.69 -12.05
CA GLU A 291 14.52 -28.51 -13.21
C GLU A 291 14.01 -27.66 -14.40
N GLY A 292 14.35 -26.37 -14.44
CA GLY A 292 13.84 -25.40 -15.41
C GLY A 292 14.91 -24.70 -16.22
N THR A 293 14.56 -23.55 -16.77
CA THR A 293 15.48 -22.63 -17.44
C THR A 293 15.66 -21.43 -16.54
N ASP A 294 16.93 -21.09 -16.27
CA ASP A 294 17.26 -19.90 -15.50
C ASP A 294 16.65 -18.65 -16.14
N ALA A 295 16.24 -17.72 -15.30
CA ALA A 295 15.57 -16.50 -15.73
C ALA A 295 16.19 -15.27 -15.06
N SER A 296 15.86 -14.09 -15.55
CA SER A 296 16.34 -12.84 -15.00
C SER A 296 15.35 -11.69 -15.16
N ALA A 297 15.42 -10.70 -14.28
CA ALA A 297 14.72 -9.45 -14.40
C ALA A 297 15.67 -8.27 -14.29
N PHE A 298 15.37 -7.22 -15.03
CA PHE A 298 16.08 -5.94 -14.98
C PHE A 298 15.07 -4.79 -14.91
N PHE A 299 15.36 -3.80 -14.09
CA PHE A 299 14.55 -2.60 -13.94
C PHE A 299 15.42 -1.34 -13.91
N VAL A 300 14.89 -0.24 -14.46
CA VAL A 300 15.36 1.12 -14.23
C VAL A 300 14.16 2.07 -14.16
N GLY A 301 14.14 2.90 -13.12
CA GLY A 301 13.08 3.90 -12.89
C GLY A 301 13.65 5.27 -12.59
N LEU A 302 12.87 6.30 -12.90
CA LEU A 302 13.17 7.68 -12.57
C LEU A 302 11.96 8.26 -11.84
N THR A 303 12.21 8.84 -10.67
CA THR A 303 11.23 9.55 -9.85
C THR A 303 11.64 11.01 -9.74
N LYS A 304 10.72 11.93 -10.01
CA LYS A 304 10.99 13.37 -10.02
C LYS A 304 9.81 14.18 -9.50
N GLU A 305 10.11 15.09 -8.57
CA GLU A 305 9.15 16.12 -8.14
C GLU A 305 8.88 17.12 -9.30
N VAL A 306 7.61 17.27 -9.67
CA VAL A 306 7.15 18.17 -10.73
C VAL A 306 5.94 18.96 -10.23
N GLY A 307 6.14 20.24 -9.92
CA GLY A 307 5.10 21.08 -9.33
C GLY A 307 4.68 20.56 -7.96
N PRO A 308 3.40 20.31 -7.69
CA PRO A 308 2.92 19.78 -6.41
C PRO A 308 2.97 18.26 -6.29
N GLY A 309 3.32 17.54 -7.34
CA GLY A 309 3.26 16.08 -7.39
C GLY A 309 4.53 15.45 -7.92
N THR A 310 4.52 14.13 -8.01
CA THR A 310 5.66 13.28 -8.38
C THR A 310 5.39 12.59 -9.72
N ALA A 311 6.28 12.79 -10.68
CA ALA A 311 6.29 12.08 -11.95
C ALA A 311 7.24 10.88 -11.88
N GLU A 312 6.79 9.76 -12.40
CA GLU A 312 7.55 8.52 -12.49
C GLU A 312 7.61 8.00 -13.91
N LEU A 313 8.73 7.40 -14.26
CA LEU A 313 8.98 6.73 -15.53
C LEU A 313 9.75 5.45 -15.27
N GLY A 314 9.19 4.30 -15.64
CA GLY A 314 9.77 2.98 -15.45
C GLY A 314 9.97 2.23 -16.74
N TYR A 315 11.03 1.44 -16.76
CA TYR A 315 11.31 0.42 -17.77
C TYR A 315 11.77 -0.86 -17.09
N ALA A 316 11.19 -1.97 -17.49
CA ALA A 316 11.66 -3.27 -17.06
C ALA A 316 11.69 -4.29 -18.19
N SER A 317 12.47 -5.32 -18.00
CA SER A 317 12.47 -6.51 -18.85
C SER A 317 12.68 -7.75 -17.99
N THR A 318 11.92 -8.79 -18.26
CA THR A 318 12.01 -10.05 -17.52
C THR A 318 11.69 -11.23 -18.43
N ASP A 319 12.33 -12.34 -18.17
CA ASP A 319 11.97 -13.67 -18.68
C ASP A 319 11.59 -14.63 -17.54
N MET A 320 11.46 -14.10 -16.32
CA MET A 320 10.90 -14.82 -15.18
C MET A 320 9.40 -15.07 -15.39
N ALA A 321 8.89 -16.15 -14.82
CA ALA A 321 7.46 -16.42 -14.75
C ALA A 321 6.79 -15.44 -13.78
N THR A 322 6.53 -14.23 -14.27
CA THR A 322 5.79 -13.17 -13.58
C THR A 322 4.42 -12.99 -14.23
N GLY A 323 3.57 -12.13 -13.69
CA GLY A 323 2.32 -11.76 -14.36
C GLY A 323 2.49 -11.18 -15.77
N LEU A 324 3.72 -10.80 -16.19
CA LEU A 324 4.05 -10.29 -17.52
C LEU A 324 4.27 -11.40 -18.55
N THR A 325 4.87 -12.52 -18.14
CA THR A 325 5.32 -13.56 -19.07
C THR A 325 4.90 -14.95 -18.59
N ALA A 326 4.54 -15.80 -19.52
CA ALA A 326 4.39 -17.23 -19.26
C ALA A 326 5.68 -17.94 -19.69
N ASP A 327 6.26 -18.71 -18.77
CA ASP A 327 7.35 -19.68 -18.99
C ASP A 327 8.39 -19.32 -20.08
N GLY A 328 9.37 -18.47 -19.73
CA GLY A 328 10.58 -18.30 -20.53
C GLY A 328 10.43 -17.42 -21.78
N THR A 329 9.35 -16.66 -21.90
CA THR A 329 9.24 -15.59 -22.91
C THR A 329 9.69 -14.27 -22.32
N THR A 330 10.45 -13.48 -23.07
CA THR A 330 10.87 -12.16 -22.61
C THR A 330 9.72 -11.18 -22.71
N GLY A 331 9.42 -10.50 -21.59
CA GLY A 331 8.48 -9.38 -21.52
C GLY A 331 9.17 -8.07 -21.22
N TYR A 332 8.60 -6.99 -21.73
CA TYR A 332 9.05 -5.62 -21.50
C TYR A 332 7.90 -4.80 -20.92
N LEU A 333 8.20 -4.00 -19.90
CA LEU A 333 7.27 -3.03 -19.31
C LEU A 333 7.80 -1.62 -19.53
N TYR A 334 6.92 -0.74 -19.96
CA TYR A 334 7.14 0.71 -20.00
C TYR A 334 6.00 1.37 -19.24
N GLU A 335 6.29 2.19 -18.25
CA GLU A 335 5.24 2.89 -17.53
C GLU A 335 5.59 4.35 -17.26
N VAL A 336 4.55 5.18 -17.21
CA VAL A 336 4.64 6.59 -16.82
C VAL A 336 3.43 6.94 -15.99
N SER A 337 3.66 7.64 -14.87
CA SER A 337 2.61 8.11 -14.00
C SER A 337 2.91 9.50 -13.43
N TYR A 338 1.86 10.11 -12.86
CA TYR A 338 1.98 11.36 -12.13
C TYR A 338 1.10 11.34 -10.89
N ALA A 339 1.71 11.20 -9.71
CA ALA A 339 1.01 11.22 -8.43
C ALA A 339 0.76 12.66 -8.01
N TYR A 340 -0.50 13.11 -8.01
CA TYR A 340 -0.94 14.44 -7.62
C TYR A 340 -1.61 14.40 -6.24
N PRO A 341 -1.00 14.98 -5.19
CA PRO A 341 -1.64 15.09 -3.88
C PRO A 341 -2.75 16.14 -3.93
N VAL A 342 -4.00 15.70 -3.80
CA VAL A 342 -5.16 16.59 -3.73
C VAL A 342 -5.25 17.25 -2.36
N ASN A 343 -4.95 16.49 -1.32
CA ASN A 343 -4.82 16.90 0.06
C ASN A 343 -4.02 15.83 0.83
N ASP A 344 -3.88 16.01 2.15
CA ASP A 344 -3.09 15.13 3.02
C ASP A 344 -3.58 13.66 3.05
N ALA A 345 -4.84 13.42 2.66
CA ALA A 345 -5.47 12.10 2.72
C ALA A 345 -5.79 11.49 1.34
N LEU A 346 -5.62 12.25 0.24
CA LEU A 346 -6.00 11.80 -1.11
C LEU A 346 -4.94 12.15 -2.14
N THR A 347 -4.45 11.14 -2.85
CA THR A 347 -3.60 11.27 -4.02
C THR A 347 -4.31 10.69 -5.25
N ILE A 348 -4.24 11.39 -6.39
CA ILE A 348 -4.76 10.93 -7.68
C ILE A 348 -3.58 10.70 -8.61
N THR A 349 -3.48 9.49 -9.15
CA THR A 349 -2.36 9.08 -10.00
C THR A 349 -2.88 8.61 -11.36
N PRO A 350 -3.00 9.47 -12.37
CA PRO A 350 -3.13 9.04 -13.75
C PRO A 350 -1.83 8.40 -14.23
N GLY A 351 -1.94 7.36 -15.05
CA GLY A 351 -0.78 6.70 -15.61
C GLY A 351 -1.14 5.84 -16.83
N ILE A 352 -0.10 5.42 -17.51
CA ILE A 352 -0.15 4.49 -18.64
C ILE A 352 1.00 3.51 -18.45
N ALA A 353 0.70 2.23 -18.73
CA ALA A 353 1.72 1.20 -18.83
C ALA A 353 1.51 0.38 -20.10
N ILE A 354 2.60 -0.06 -20.69
CA ILE A 354 2.65 -0.90 -21.87
C ILE A 354 3.46 -2.14 -21.53
N VAL A 355 2.85 -3.28 -21.70
CA VAL A 355 3.49 -4.60 -21.61
C VAL A 355 3.64 -5.13 -23.02
N ASP A 356 4.85 -5.44 -23.43
CA ASP A 356 5.18 -6.00 -24.74
C ASP A 356 5.83 -7.37 -24.55
N THR A 357 5.23 -8.41 -25.11
CA THR A 357 5.67 -9.79 -25.05
C THR A 357 5.68 -10.43 -26.43
N ASP A 358 6.30 -11.58 -26.58
CA ASP A 358 6.24 -12.35 -27.82
C ASP A 358 4.80 -12.75 -28.22
N ALA A 359 3.87 -12.75 -27.28
CA ALA A 359 2.45 -13.07 -27.52
C ALA A 359 1.65 -11.87 -28.04
N GLY A 360 2.06 -10.65 -27.73
CA GLY A 360 1.40 -9.40 -28.14
C GLY A 360 1.64 -8.26 -27.17
N GLU A 361 1.16 -7.07 -27.54
CA GLU A 361 1.25 -5.85 -26.75
C GLU A 361 -0.07 -5.61 -25.98
N THR A 362 0.06 -5.20 -24.73
CA THR A 362 -1.07 -4.76 -23.90
C THR A 362 -0.77 -3.37 -23.36
N THR A 363 -1.66 -2.43 -23.64
CA THR A 363 -1.61 -1.06 -23.11
C THR A 363 -2.71 -0.86 -22.09
N THR A 364 -2.36 -0.43 -20.90
CA THR A 364 -3.30 -0.04 -19.83
C THR A 364 -3.20 1.44 -19.56
N ALA A 365 -4.35 2.13 -19.53
CA ALA A 365 -4.45 3.51 -19.09
C ALA A 365 -5.46 3.61 -17.96
N ALA A 366 -5.03 4.17 -16.81
CA ALA A 366 -5.87 4.23 -15.63
C ALA A 366 -5.63 5.50 -14.80
N VAL A 367 -6.57 5.73 -13.89
CA VAL A 367 -6.45 6.71 -12.82
C VAL A 367 -6.65 5.99 -11.50
N LYS A 368 -5.62 6.00 -10.65
CA LYS A 368 -5.64 5.47 -9.30
C LYS A 368 -5.96 6.60 -8.32
N ALA A 369 -6.88 6.37 -7.40
CA ALA A 369 -7.19 7.26 -6.27
C ALA A 369 -6.81 6.53 -4.98
N SER A 370 -5.78 7.02 -4.28
CA SER A 370 -5.28 6.44 -3.03
C SER A 370 -5.67 7.32 -1.86
N PHE A 371 -6.34 6.72 -0.87
CA PHE A 371 -6.78 7.37 0.37
C PHE A 371 -6.02 6.78 1.56
N SER A 372 -5.62 7.64 2.52
CA SER A 372 -4.94 7.26 3.75
C SER A 372 -5.39 8.16 4.91
N PHE A 373 -5.83 7.57 6.06
CA PHE A 373 -6.23 8.29 7.30
C PHE A 373 -5.94 7.50 8.57
#